data_bfae061820d96126cde3823fdb8e321f
#
_entry.id   bfae061820d96126cde3823fdb8e321f
#
_cell.length_a   1.000
_cell.length_b   1.000
_cell.length_c   1.000
_cell.angle_alpha   90.00
_cell.angle_beta   90.00
_cell.angle_gamma   90.00
#
_symmetry.space_group_name_H-M   'P 1'
#
loop_
_entity.id
_entity.type
_entity.pdbx_description
1 polymer ?
#
loop_
_entity_poly.entity_id
_entity_poly.type
_entity_poly.pdbx_seq_one_letter_code
_entity_poly.pdbx_strand_id
1 'polypeptide(L)'
;MFQQIQVPASSVPAGAEFGIYVSGDSMEPRYHSGQIVWVKRCEELECGDIGIFVYDDCGYLKKYDEHTPDKSQAEFFTDSYGVVHNQPVLVSLNTKYSPILISPEQRFEVVGKVLN
;
A
#
# COMPACT_ATOMS: atom_id res chain seq x y z
N MET A 1 -2.68 12.92 0.56
CA MET A 1 -1.39 13.36 -0.01
C MET A 1 -0.28 13.05 0.96
N PHE A 2 0.87 12.61 0.46
CA PHE A 2 2.04 12.31 1.29
C PHE A 2 2.92 13.55 1.43
N GLN A 3 3.46 13.71 2.61
CA GLN A 3 4.36 14.81 2.92
C GLN A 3 5.67 14.25 3.46
N GLN A 4 6.78 14.62 2.85
CA GLN A 4 8.09 14.27 3.36
C GLN A 4 8.44 15.15 4.55
N ILE A 5 9.19 14.58 5.49
CA ILE A 5 9.61 15.24 6.71
C ILE A 5 11.10 15.00 6.93
N GLN A 6 11.70 15.92 7.65
CA GLN A 6 13.09 15.80 8.10
C GLN A 6 13.12 15.66 9.61
N VAL A 7 13.85 14.67 10.09
CA VAL A 7 14.04 14.40 11.53
C VAL A 7 15.49 14.03 11.79
N PRO A 8 15.95 14.07 13.05
CA PRO A 8 17.28 13.61 13.40
C PRO A 8 17.47 12.14 13.01
N ALA A 9 18.63 11.80 12.47
CA ALA A 9 18.95 10.44 12.04
C ALA A 9 18.78 9.40 13.17
N SER A 10 19.00 9.81 14.41
CA SER A 10 18.82 8.94 15.58
C SER A 10 17.36 8.51 15.81
N SER A 11 16.38 9.21 15.23
CA SER A 11 14.95 8.88 15.31
C SER A 11 14.51 7.94 14.21
N VAL A 12 15.37 7.60 13.27
CA VAL A 12 15.02 6.87 12.06
C VAL A 12 15.38 5.39 12.23
N PRO A 13 14.42 4.45 12.06
CA PRO A 13 14.73 3.03 12.08
C PRO A 13 15.75 2.64 10.99
N ALA A 14 16.55 1.62 11.27
CA ALA A 14 17.48 1.09 10.28
C ALA A 14 16.74 0.66 9.02
N GLY A 15 17.26 1.04 7.86
CA GLY A 15 16.67 0.69 6.57
C GLY A 15 15.62 1.68 6.06
N ALA A 16 15.14 2.62 6.88
CA ALA A 16 14.21 3.64 6.44
C ALA A 16 14.90 4.64 5.51
N GLU A 17 14.20 5.00 4.43
CA GLU A 17 14.69 5.96 3.45
C GLU A 17 13.95 7.30 3.54
N PHE A 18 12.69 7.28 4.00
CA PHE A 18 11.93 8.50 4.22
C PHE A 18 10.79 8.25 5.22
N GLY A 19 10.20 9.33 5.72
CA GLY A 19 9.05 9.29 6.60
C GLY A 19 7.86 10.01 6.00
N ILE A 20 6.66 9.57 6.40
CA ILE A 20 5.39 10.14 5.93
C ILE A 20 4.48 10.35 7.12
N TYR A 21 3.77 11.48 7.16
CA TYR A 21 2.69 11.68 8.12
C TYR A 21 1.44 10.90 7.71
N VAL A 22 0.86 10.20 8.68
CA VAL A 22 -0.43 9.53 8.49
C VAL A 22 -1.53 10.58 8.47
N SER A 23 -2.45 10.47 7.52
CA SER A 23 -3.63 11.31 7.41
C SER A 23 -4.89 10.44 7.44
N GLY A 24 -5.86 10.84 8.27
CA GLY A 24 -7.11 10.12 8.41
C GLY A 24 -7.02 8.91 9.35
N ASP A 25 -8.10 8.14 9.40
CA ASP A 25 -8.29 7.07 10.39
C ASP A 25 -8.42 5.67 9.77
N SER A 26 -8.15 5.51 8.49
CA SER A 26 -8.36 4.23 7.80
C SER A 26 -7.46 3.11 8.31
N MET A 27 -6.35 3.45 8.96
CA MET A 27 -5.40 2.46 9.48
C MET A 27 -5.40 2.37 11.01
N GLU A 28 -6.40 2.96 11.66
CA GLU A 28 -6.60 2.76 13.09
C GLU A 28 -7.11 1.33 13.36
N PRO A 29 -6.78 0.76 14.52
CA PRO A 29 -6.12 1.37 15.68
C PRO A 29 -4.59 1.40 15.64
N ARG A 30 -3.95 0.82 14.61
CA ARG A 30 -2.48 0.69 14.59
C ARG A 30 -1.78 2.01 14.28
N TYR A 31 -2.33 2.78 13.34
CA TYR A 31 -1.74 4.06 12.92
C TYR A 31 -2.78 5.17 13.09
N HIS A 32 -2.35 6.29 13.68
CA HIS A 32 -3.21 7.44 13.96
C HIS A 32 -2.78 8.64 13.14
N SER A 33 -3.73 9.50 12.81
CA SER A 33 -3.47 10.74 12.09
C SER A 33 -2.41 11.58 12.82
N GLY A 34 -1.44 12.10 12.09
CA GLY A 34 -0.30 12.86 12.64
C GLY A 34 0.90 12.01 13.04
N GLN A 35 0.75 10.70 13.10
CA GLN A 35 1.86 9.78 13.35
C GLN A 35 2.77 9.72 12.13
N ILE A 36 4.07 9.50 12.36
CA ILE A 36 5.05 9.28 11.31
C ILE A 36 5.19 7.77 11.06
N VAL A 37 5.09 7.36 9.80
CA VAL A 37 5.48 6.01 9.38
C VAL A 37 6.79 6.10 8.60
N TRP A 38 7.67 5.13 8.85
CA TRP A 38 8.98 5.06 8.22
C TRP A 38 8.95 4.05 7.10
N VAL A 39 9.48 4.43 5.93
CA VAL A 39 9.28 3.70 4.69
C VAL A 39 10.62 3.35 4.07
N LYS A 40 10.73 2.11 3.62
CA LYS A 40 11.81 1.64 2.74
C LYS A 40 11.23 1.42 1.35
N ARG A 41 11.84 2.02 0.33
CA ARG A 41 11.41 1.84 -1.06
C ARG A 41 11.50 0.38 -1.46
N CYS A 42 10.47 -0.10 -2.14
CA CYS A 42 10.45 -1.43 -2.74
C CYS A 42 9.40 -1.46 -3.85
N GLU A 43 9.49 -2.44 -4.71
CA GLU A 43 8.55 -2.62 -5.82
C GLU A 43 7.54 -3.72 -5.55
N GLU A 44 7.82 -4.60 -4.59
CA GLU A 44 7.00 -5.75 -4.26
C GLU A 44 6.79 -5.86 -2.77
N LEU A 45 5.58 -6.28 -2.38
CA LEU A 45 5.21 -6.55 -0.99
C LEU A 45 4.62 -7.95 -0.89
N GLU A 46 4.72 -8.52 0.30
CA GLU A 46 4.03 -9.75 0.65
C GLU A 46 2.67 -9.45 1.26
N CYS A 47 1.72 -10.38 1.13
CA CYS A 47 0.41 -10.25 1.78
C CYS A 47 0.58 -10.06 3.29
N GLY A 48 -0.10 -9.06 3.82
CA GLY A 48 0.00 -8.67 5.22
C GLY A 48 0.96 -7.52 5.49
N ASP A 49 1.84 -7.19 4.57
CA ASP A 49 2.74 -6.04 4.72
C ASP A 49 1.95 -4.73 4.71
N ILE A 50 2.38 -3.78 5.53
CA ILE A 50 1.88 -2.42 5.47
C ILE A 50 2.76 -1.65 4.48
N GLY A 51 2.13 -0.96 3.56
CA GLY A 51 2.84 -0.26 2.50
C GLY A 51 2.22 1.08 2.13
N ILE A 52 2.99 1.78 1.32
CA ILE A 52 2.59 3.03 0.69
C ILE A 52 2.38 2.75 -0.80
N PHE A 53 1.25 3.21 -1.32
CA PHE A 53 0.82 2.93 -2.69
C PHE A 53 0.36 4.21 -3.37
N VAL A 54 0.53 4.25 -4.68
CA VAL A 54 -0.14 5.22 -5.55
C VAL A 54 -1.11 4.44 -6.44
N TYR A 55 -2.37 4.81 -6.40
CA TYR A 55 -3.41 4.20 -7.22
C TYR A 55 -4.32 5.29 -7.76
N ASP A 56 -4.46 5.34 -9.09
CA ASP A 56 -5.26 6.36 -9.77
C ASP A 56 -4.90 7.78 -9.30
N ASP A 57 -3.58 8.06 -9.25
CA ASP A 57 -2.97 9.33 -8.85
C ASP A 57 -3.18 9.72 -7.37
N CYS A 58 -3.71 8.82 -6.55
CA CYS A 58 -3.89 9.04 -5.11
C CYS A 58 -2.91 8.20 -4.30
N GLY A 59 -2.43 8.76 -3.19
CA GLY A 59 -1.54 8.04 -2.27
C GLY A 59 -2.33 7.36 -1.15
N TYR A 60 -1.91 6.14 -0.80
CA TYR A 60 -2.57 5.32 0.22
C TYR A 60 -1.56 4.68 1.16
N LEU A 61 -1.91 4.65 2.45
CA LEU A 61 -1.28 3.80 3.46
C LEU A 61 -2.27 2.67 3.75
N LYS A 62 -1.92 1.44 3.40
CA LYS A 62 -2.82 0.28 3.50
C LYS A 62 -2.03 -0.99 3.80
N LYS A 63 -2.76 -2.03 4.20
CA LYS A 63 -2.23 -3.40 4.24
C LYS A 63 -2.37 -4.00 2.85
N TYR A 64 -1.27 -4.56 2.34
CA TYR A 64 -1.28 -5.24 1.05
C TYR A 64 -1.90 -6.62 1.16
N ASP A 65 -2.75 -6.97 0.22
CA ASP A 65 -3.30 -8.31 0.07
C ASP A 65 -3.52 -8.61 -1.41
N GLU A 66 -3.90 -9.84 -1.70
CA GLU A 66 -4.20 -10.32 -3.06
C GLU A 66 -5.37 -11.26 -3.02
N HIS A 67 -6.12 -11.32 -4.10
CA HIS A 67 -7.16 -12.32 -4.28
C HIS A 67 -7.20 -12.79 -5.74
N THR A 68 -7.85 -13.91 -5.98
CA THR A 68 -8.10 -14.40 -7.33
C THR A 68 -9.13 -13.47 -7.99
N PRO A 69 -8.85 -12.92 -9.18
CA PRO A 69 -9.81 -12.06 -9.86
C PRO A 69 -11.08 -12.83 -10.25
N ASP A 70 -12.21 -12.11 -10.28
CA ASP A 70 -13.46 -12.67 -10.76
C ASP A 70 -13.33 -13.12 -12.23
N LYS A 71 -14.15 -14.08 -12.64
CA LYS A 71 -14.13 -14.61 -14.01
C LYS A 71 -14.27 -13.51 -15.06
N SER A 72 -15.06 -12.48 -14.78
CA SER A 72 -15.27 -11.35 -15.68
C SER A 72 -14.02 -10.50 -15.87
N GLN A 73 -13.05 -10.58 -14.97
CA GLN A 73 -11.84 -9.79 -15.00
C GLN A 73 -10.56 -10.62 -15.17
N ALA A 74 -10.67 -11.94 -15.16
CA ALA A 74 -9.50 -12.81 -15.19
C ALA A 74 -8.59 -12.56 -16.40
N GLU A 75 -9.16 -12.19 -17.56
CA GLU A 75 -8.38 -11.93 -18.76
C GLU A 75 -7.41 -10.76 -18.59
N PHE A 76 -7.78 -9.75 -17.78
CA PHE A 76 -6.91 -8.60 -17.52
C PHE A 76 -5.72 -8.91 -16.62
N PHE A 77 -5.77 -10.04 -15.94
CA PHE A 77 -4.69 -10.51 -15.05
C PHE A 77 -3.98 -11.74 -15.62
N THR A 78 -4.25 -12.08 -16.88
CA THR A 78 -3.64 -13.22 -17.54
C THR A 78 -2.42 -12.76 -18.34
N ASP A 79 -1.28 -13.40 -18.10
CA ASP A 79 -0.03 -13.06 -18.79
C ASP A 79 0.02 -13.73 -20.19
N SER A 80 1.13 -13.49 -20.91
CA SER A 80 1.34 -14.03 -22.26
C SER A 80 1.44 -15.56 -22.32
N TYR A 81 1.64 -16.22 -21.18
CA TYR A 81 1.69 -17.67 -21.05
C TYR A 81 0.35 -18.29 -20.63
N GLY A 82 -0.70 -17.48 -20.50
CA GLY A 82 -2.02 -17.95 -20.09
C GLY A 82 -2.18 -18.14 -18.58
N VAL A 83 -1.23 -17.68 -17.78
CA VAL A 83 -1.31 -17.78 -16.31
C VAL A 83 -2.07 -16.59 -15.76
N VAL A 84 -3.10 -16.87 -14.95
CA VAL A 84 -3.89 -15.84 -14.27
C VAL A 84 -3.19 -15.46 -12.97
N HIS A 85 -2.79 -14.19 -12.85
CA HIS A 85 -2.17 -13.63 -11.64
C HIS A 85 -3.23 -13.12 -10.68
N ASN A 86 -2.90 -13.06 -9.39
CA ASN A 86 -3.78 -12.51 -8.38
C ASN A 86 -3.94 -10.99 -8.57
N GLN A 87 -5.12 -10.50 -8.20
CA GLN A 87 -5.42 -9.07 -8.19
C GLN A 87 -4.98 -8.47 -6.87
N PRO A 88 -4.19 -7.37 -6.88
CA PRO A 88 -3.86 -6.66 -5.65
C PRO A 88 -5.09 -6.05 -4.99
N VAL A 89 -5.08 -6.06 -3.65
CA VAL A 89 -6.14 -5.49 -2.82
C VAL A 89 -5.49 -4.64 -1.73
N LEU A 90 -5.97 -3.42 -1.55
CA LEU A 90 -5.50 -2.53 -0.48
C LEU A 90 -6.52 -2.55 0.66
N VAL A 91 -6.08 -3.01 1.82
CA VAL A 91 -6.97 -3.25 2.96
C VAL A 91 -6.73 -2.21 4.05
N SER A 92 -7.80 -1.54 4.48
CA SER A 92 -7.76 -0.67 5.66
C SER A 92 -7.83 -1.51 6.91
N LEU A 93 -7.04 -1.18 7.94
CA LEU A 93 -7.14 -1.85 9.23
C LEU A 93 -8.42 -1.47 9.97
N ASN A 94 -8.93 -0.28 9.72
CA ASN A 94 -10.23 0.16 10.24
C ASN A 94 -11.35 -0.45 9.37
N THR A 95 -12.13 -1.33 9.96
CA THR A 95 -13.13 -2.13 9.25
C THR A 95 -14.32 -1.36 8.72
N LYS A 96 -14.47 -0.08 9.08
CA LYS A 96 -15.52 0.76 8.47
C LYS A 96 -15.22 1.14 7.02
N TYR A 97 -13.98 0.92 6.57
CA TYR A 97 -13.58 1.17 5.17
C TYR A 97 -13.52 -0.14 4.40
N SER A 98 -14.13 -0.15 3.23
CA SER A 98 -14.08 -1.32 2.33
C SER A 98 -12.71 -1.47 1.69
N PRO A 99 -12.29 -2.71 1.37
CA PRO A 99 -11.06 -2.93 0.61
C PRO A 99 -11.12 -2.28 -0.77
N ILE A 100 -9.97 -1.85 -1.27
CA ILE A 100 -9.82 -1.27 -2.60
C ILE A 100 -9.28 -2.35 -3.51
N LEU A 101 -10.08 -2.81 -4.47
CA LEU A 101 -9.66 -3.76 -5.50
C LEU A 101 -8.95 -2.98 -6.61
N ILE A 102 -7.74 -3.36 -6.93
CA ILE A 102 -6.94 -2.64 -7.92
C ILE A 102 -7.38 -3.03 -9.33
N SER A 103 -7.93 -2.06 -10.06
CA SER A 103 -8.29 -2.26 -11.46
C SER A 103 -7.04 -2.27 -12.33
N PRO A 104 -6.94 -3.19 -13.32
CA PRO A 104 -5.81 -3.21 -14.25
C PRO A 104 -5.80 -2.03 -15.21
N GLU A 105 -6.89 -1.28 -15.29
CA GLU A 105 -7.01 -0.10 -16.16
C GLU A 105 -6.44 1.17 -15.53
N GLN A 106 -6.20 1.16 -14.23
CA GLN A 106 -5.68 2.31 -13.51
C GLN A 106 -4.20 2.10 -13.17
N ARG A 107 -3.47 3.21 -13.12
CA ARG A 107 -2.07 3.18 -12.70
C ARG A 107 -1.98 2.76 -11.23
N PHE A 108 -1.15 1.76 -10.96
CA PHE A 108 -0.87 1.28 -9.61
C PHE A 108 0.62 1.12 -9.40
N GLU A 109 1.13 1.68 -8.30
CA GLU A 109 2.54 1.55 -7.92
C GLU A 109 2.66 1.23 -6.44
N VAL A 110 3.55 0.31 -6.13
CA VAL A 110 4.06 0.12 -4.77
C VAL A 110 5.21 1.10 -4.57
N VAL A 111 5.06 2.00 -3.60
CA VAL A 111 6.10 2.99 -3.28
C VAL A 111 7.10 2.42 -2.29
N GLY A 112 6.62 1.74 -1.27
CA GLY A 112 7.51 1.17 -0.27
C GLY A 112 6.80 0.42 0.83
N LYS A 113 7.60 -0.19 1.69
CA LYS A 113 7.17 -0.96 2.86
C LYS A 113 7.31 -0.11 4.11
N VAL A 114 6.29 -0.11 4.96
CA VAL A 114 6.32 0.55 6.26
C VAL A 114 7.05 -0.33 7.27
N LEU A 115 7.99 0.26 8.00
CA LEU A 115 8.88 -0.45 8.92
C LEU A 115 8.41 -0.42 10.39
N ASN A 116 7.44 0.43 10.72
CA ASN A 116 6.96 0.58 12.11
C ASN A 116 5.43 0.36 12.29
#